data_7ebd6f81b05319e06c9639112475663b
#
_entry.id   7ebd6f81b05319e06c9639112475663b
#
_cell.length_a   1.000
_cell.length_b   1.000
_cell.length_c   1.000
_cell.angle_alpha   90.00
_cell.angle_beta   90.00
_cell.angle_gamma   90.00
#
_symmetry.space_group_name_H-M   'P 1'
#
loop_
_entity.id
_entity.type
_entity.pdbx_description
1 polymer ?
#
loop_
_entity_poly.entity_id
_entity_poly.type
_entity_poly.pdbx_seq_one_letter_code
_entity_poly.pdbx_strand_id
1 'polypeptide(L)'
;DNQIVANVVEEDVAFAPENLGVPSTEIRKRVDDALEAVGMTQFVKHAPHLLSGGQKQRIAIAGVLAMKPECIVLDEATAMLDPIGRREVLAAVEKLNREQGITVVLITHHMNEAEHADRVIVMNDGLVVMDGKPREVFTRKKELEDIGLAVPDTVSLLFSLREAGMDVPVDAITVEECADAIAKNFT
;
A
#
# COMPACT_ATOMS: atom_id res chain seq x y z
N ASP A 1 1.76 11.07 -13.51
CA ASP A 1 0.94 12.21 -13.98
C ASP A 1 -0.08 11.82 -15.07
N ASN A 2 0.02 10.65 -15.69
CA ASN A 2 -0.84 10.28 -16.84
C ASN A 2 -2.15 9.55 -16.45
N GLN A 3 -2.44 9.38 -15.18
CA GLN A 3 -3.65 8.67 -14.72
C GLN A 3 -4.87 9.60 -14.53
N ILE A 4 -4.63 10.89 -14.35
CA ILE A 4 -5.69 11.89 -14.19
C ILE A 4 -5.89 12.59 -15.52
N VAL A 5 -7.12 12.52 -16.05
CA VAL A 5 -7.48 13.02 -17.40
C VAL A 5 -8.37 14.26 -17.38
N ALA A 6 -9.11 14.49 -16.29
CA ALA A 6 -10.03 15.63 -16.18
C ALA A 6 -9.39 16.86 -15.53
N ASN A 7 -10.04 18.02 -15.73
CA ASN A 7 -9.61 19.30 -15.16
C ASN A 7 -10.13 19.54 -13.73
N VAL A 8 -11.08 18.77 -13.28
CA VAL A 8 -11.70 18.83 -11.94
C VAL A 8 -11.74 17.44 -11.35
N VAL A 9 -11.44 17.32 -10.06
CA VAL A 9 -11.35 16.03 -9.34
C VAL A 9 -12.62 15.20 -9.48
N GLU A 10 -13.82 15.78 -9.29
CA GLU A 10 -15.07 15.02 -9.39
C GLU A 10 -15.33 14.48 -10.81
N GLU A 11 -14.91 15.19 -11.84
CA GLU A 11 -15.03 14.74 -13.23
C GLU A 11 -14.09 13.56 -13.51
N ASP A 12 -12.89 13.59 -12.93
CA ASP A 12 -11.93 12.53 -13.07
C ASP A 12 -12.42 11.23 -12.41
N VAL A 13 -12.96 11.34 -11.19
CA VAL A 13 -13.53 10.20 -10.46
C VAL A 13 -14.80 9.67 -11.14
N ALA A 14 -15.60 10.54 -11.77
CA ALA A 14 -16.81 10.16 -12.52
C ALA A 14 -16.49 9.47 -13.86
N PHE A 15 -15.30 9.69 -14.43
CA PHE A 15 -14.94 9.27 -15.78
C PHE A 15 -15.15 7.76 -16.02
N ALA A 16 -14.67 6.92 -15.10
CA ALA A 16 -14.80 5.47 -15.26
C ALA A 16 -16.25 4.97 -15.12
N PRO A 17 -17.03 5.37 -14.10
CA PRO A 17 -18.45 5.02 -14.01
C PRO A 17 -19.27 5.50 -15.22
N GLU A 18 -18.98 6.68 -15.77
CA GLU A 18 -19.66 7.20 -16.98
C GLU A 18 -19.41 6.29 -18.19
N ASN A 19 -18.15 5.89 -18.40
CA ASN A 19 -17.79 4.97 -19.49
C ASN A 19 -18.39 3.56 -19.32
N LEU A 20 -18.68 3.15 -18.09
CA LEU A 20 -19.38 1.90 -17.80
C LEU A 20 -20.90 2.00 -17.96
N GLY A 21 -21.43 3.18 -18.32
CA GLY A 21 -22.87 3.39 -18.50
C GLY A 21 -23.67 3.42 -17.20
N VAL A 22 -23.03 3.74 -16.08
CA VAL A 22 -23.74 3.89 -14.80
C VAL A 22 -24.72 5.08 -14.90
N PRO A 23 -25.96 4.95 -14.42
CA PRO A 23 -26.93 6.05 -14.46
C PRO A 23 -26.41 7.31 -13.75
N SER A 24 -26.62 8.49 -14.33
CA SER A 24 -26.12 9.77 -13.79
C SER A 24 -26.54 10.05 -12.35
N THR A 25 -27.73 9.57 -11.96
CA THR A 25 -28.24 9.67 -10.59
C THR A 25 -27.43 8.86 -9.58
N GLU A 26 -26.78 7.79 -10.02
CA GLU A 26 -25.94 6.94 -9.19
C GLU A 26 -24.48 7.41 -9.21
N ILE A 27 -23.98 7.98 -10.31
CA ILE A 27 -22.59 8.42 -10.46
C ILE A 27 -22.23 9.41 -9.36
N ARG A 28 -23.07 10.41 -9.09
CA ARG A 28 -22.81 11.41 -8.04
C ARG A 28 -22.54 10.76 -6.69
N LYS A 29 -23.40 9.81 -6.29
CA LYS A 29 -23.22 9.09 -5.04
C LYS A 29 -21.93 8.29 -5.03
N ARG A 30 -21.60 7.58 -6.12
CA ARG A 30 -20.36 6.80 -6.21
C ARG A 30 -19.12 7.66 -6.12
N VAL A 31 -19.13 8.86 -6.70
CA VAL A 31 -18.03 9.82 -6.61
C VAL A 31 -17.87 10.32 -5.18
N ASP A 32 -18.96 10.70 -4.51
CA ASP A 32 -18.92 11.18 -3.14
C ASP A 32 -18.42 10.09 -2.19
N ASP A 33 -18.97 8.87 -2.28
CA ASP A 33 -18.56 7.71 -1.46
C ASP A 33 -17.08 7.36 -1.69
N ALA A 34 -16.60 7.41 -2.96
CA ALA A 34 -15.21 7.11 -3.29
C ALA A 34 -14.23 8.16 -2.76
N LEU A 35 -14.57 9.44 -2.88
CA LEU A 35 -13.74 10.53 -2.35
C LEU A 35 -13.69 10.53 -0.82
N GLU A 36 -14.77 10.17 -0.15
CA GLU A 36 -14.82 10.01 1.30
C GLU A 36 -13.93 8.85 1.76
N ALA A 37 -13.99 7.72 1.08
CA ALA A 37 -13.20 6.53 1.40
C ALA A 37 -11.69 6.80 1.42
N VAL A 38 -11.19 7.66 0.52
CA VAL A 38 -9.77 8.03 0.42
C VAL A 38 -9.44 9.36 1.13
N GLY A 39 -10.40 9.97 1.85
CA GLY A 39 -10.19 11.22 2.59
C GLY A 39 -9.96 12.46 1.70
N MET A 40 -10.59 12.52 0.53
CA MET A 40 -10.38 13.59 -0.47
C MET A 40 -11.61 14.45 -0.74
N THR A 41 -12.65 14.37 0.08
CA THR A 41 -13.92 15.10 -0.10
C THR A 41 -13.74 16.62 -0.25
N GLN A 42 -12.80 17.22 0.51
CA GLN A 42 -12.55 18.66 0.45
C GLN A 42 -11.96 19.13 -0.88
N PHE A 43 -11.44 18.21 -1.70
CA PHE A 43 -10.80 18.51 -2.98
C PHE A 43 -11.71 18.30 -4.20
N VAL A 44 -12.98 17.97 -3.99
CA VAL A 44 -13.94 17.59 -5.05
C VAL A 44 -13.99 18.59 -6.22
N LYS A 45 -13.89 19.89 -5.95
CA LYS A 45 -13.91 20.97 -6.95
C LYS A 45 -12.52 21.49 -7.34
N HIS A 46 -11.46 20.88 -6.85
CA HIS A 46 -10.10 21.34 -7.14
C HIS A 46 -9.62 20.84 -8.51
N ALA A 47 -8.70 21.60 -9.07
CA ALA A 47 -7.97 21.17 -10.25
C ALA A 47 -6.85 20.20 -9.84
N PRO A 48 -6.73 19.04 -10.48
CA PRO A 48 -5.75 18.02 -10.08
C PRO A 48 -4.29 18.50 -10.10
N HIS A 49 -3.95 19.46 -10.97
CA HIS A 49 -2.59 19.99 -11.03
C HIS A 49 -2.14 20.77 -9.78
N LEU A 50 -3.09 21.17 -8.91
CA LEU A 50 -2.82 21.85 -7.64
C LEU A 50 -2.58 20.88 -6.47
N LEU A 51 -2.74 19.57 -6.70
CA LEU A 51 -2.64 18.55 -5.70
C LEU A 51 -1.20 18.00 -5.57
N SER A 52 -0.83 17.57 -4.35
CA SER A 52 0.42 16.81 -4.12
C SER A 52 0.38 15.44 -4.81
N GLY A 53 1.55 14.80 -4.96
CA GLY A 53 1.63 13.47 -5.54
C GLY A 53 0.76 12.43 -4.81
N GLY A 54 0.80 12.41 -3.47
CA GLY A 54 -0.04 11.51 -2.65
C GLY A 54 -1.53 11.80 -2.78
N GLN A 55 -1.92 13.08 -2.90
CA GLN A 55 -3.30 13.46 -3.17
C GLN A 55 -3.76 13.00 -4.54
N LYS A 56 -2.96 13.19 -5.58
CA LYS A 56 -3.23 12.70 -6.94
C LYS A 56 -3.42 11.19 -6.97
N GLN A 57 -2.55 10.45 -6.25
CA GLN A 57 -2.65 9.00 -6.16
C GLN A 57 -3.94 8.55 -5.49
N ARG A 58 -4.35 9.21 -4.40
CA ARG A 58 -5.64 8.94 -3.75
C ARG A 58 -6.83 9.25 -4.66
N ILE A 59 -6.76 10.30 -5.48
CA ILE A 59 -7.80 10.58 -6.48
C ILE A 59 -7.86 9.46 -7.55
N ALA A 60 -6.71 8.98 -8.04
CA ALA A 60 -6.69 7.87 -8.98
C ALA A 60 -7.32 6.60 -8.36
N ILE A 61 -7.02 6.30 -7.08
CA ILE A 61 -7.68 5.21 -6.34
C ILE A 61 -9.20 5.46 -6.23
N ALA A 62 -9.65 6.69 -5.94
CA ALA A 62 -11.07 7.01 -5.89
C ALA A 62 -11.77 6.76 -7.24
N GLY A 63 -11.12 7.09 -8.37
CA GLY A 63 -11.64 6.78 -9.70
C GLY A 63 -11.87 5.29 -9.93
N VAL A 64 -10.97 4.45 -9.44
CA VAL A 64 -11.14 2.98 -9.46
C VAL A 64 -12.27 2.54 -8.52
N LEU A 65 -12.33 3.09 -7.30
CA LEU A 65 -13.36 2.76 -6.31
C LEU A 65 -14.78 3.09 -6.77
N ALA A 66 -14.95 4.17 -7.53
CA ALA A 66 -16.24 4.57 -8.08
C ALA A 66 -16.86 3.52 -9.02
N MET A 67 -16.04 2.59 -9.55
CA MET A 67 -16.52 1.41 -10.28
C MET A 67 -17.05 0.30 -9.37
N LYS A 68 -16.87 0.38 -8.04
CA LYS A 68 -17.23 -0.64 -7.04
C LYS A 68 -16.54 -2.00 -7.30
N PRO A 69 -15.19 -2.04 -7.38
CA PRO A 69 -14.46 -3.27 -7.62
C PRO A 69 -14.45 -4.17 -6.38
N GLU A 70 -14.35 -5.48 -6.58
CA GLU A 70 -14.09 -6.46 -5.52
C GLU A 70 -12.59 -6.61 -5.24
N CYS A 71 -11.74 -6.23 -6.20
CA CYS A 71 -10.29 -6.30 -6.11
C CYS A 71 -9.64 -5.09 -6.77
N ILE A 72 -8.60 -4.56 -6.15
CA ILE A 72 -7.77 -3.48 -6.68
C ILE A 72 -6.33 -3.97 -6.78
N VAL A 73 -5.69 -3.73 -7.93
CA VAL A 73 -4.26 -3.98 -8.14
C VAL A 73 -3.54 -2.64 -8.18
N LEU A 74 -2.58 -2.46 -7.30
CA LEU A 74 -1.75 -1.27 -7.17
C LEU A 74 -0.31 -1.62 -7.55
N ASP A 75 0.11 -1.19 -8.73
CA ASP A 75 1.45 -1.44 -9.25
C ASP A 75 2.34 -0.23 -8.96
N GLU A 76 3.28 -0.39 -8.02
CA GLU A 76 4.20 0.64 -7.54
C GLU A 76 3.53 1.99 -7.20
N ALA A 77 2.33 1.95 -6.67
CA ALA A 77 1.49 3.13 -6.46
C ALA A 77 2.09 4.19 -5.52
N THR A 78 3.16 3.87 -4.80
CA THR A 78 3.84 4.76 -3.85
C THR A 78 5.26 5.16 -4.26
N ALA A 79 5.79 4.61 -5.36
CA ALA A 79 7.19 4.75 -5.76
C ALA A 79 7.65 6.21 -5.95
N MET A 80 6.75 7.09 -6.41
CA MET A 80 7.04 8.51 -6.70
C MET A 80 6.55 9.46 -5.60
N LEU A 81 6.20 8.93 -4.41
CA LEU A 81 5.66 9.72 -3.31
C LEU A 81 6.72 10.01 -2.25
N ASP A 82 6.60 11.18 -1.64
CA ASP A 82 7.32 11.51 -0.41
C ASP A 82 6.85 10.61 0.76
N PRO A 83 7.58 10.53 1.87
CA PRO A 83 7.23 9.65 2.99
C PRO A 83 5.85 9.92 3.59
N ILE A 84 5.37 11.17 3.54
CA ILE A 84 4.04 11.54 4.06
C ILE A 84 2.96 11.01 3.12
N GLY A 85 3.06 11.32 1.82
CA GLY A 85 2.13 10.88 0.80
C GLY A 85 2.04 9.35 0.71
N ARG A 86 3.19 8.65 0.87
CA ARG A 86 3.22 7.18 0.93
C ARG A 86 2.39 6.64 2.08
N ARG A 87 2.58 7.14 3.31
CA ARG A 87 1.79 6.73 4.48
C ARG A 87 0.30 7.00 4.29
N GLU A 88 -0.06 8.14 3.72
CA GLU A 88 -1.47 8.49 3.47
C GLU A 88 -2.14 7.54 2.47
N VAL A 89 -1.44 7.16 1.40
CA VAL A 89 -1.95 6.19 0.41
C VAL A 89 -2.08 4.81 1.02
N LEU A 90 -1.06 4.32 1.73
CA LEU A 90 -1.11 3.01 2.38
C LEU A 90 -2.22 2.92 3.43
N ALA A 91 -2.39 3.96 4.26
CA ALA A 91 -3.48 4.02 5.22
C ALA A 91 -4.87 3.99 4.56
N ALA A 92 -5.04 4.70 3.42
CA ALA A 92 -6.28 4.64 2.66
C ALA A 92 -6.53 3.23 2.10
N VAL A 93 -5.51 2.59 1.55
CA VAL A 93 -5.58 1.22 1.00
C VAL A 93 -5.92 0.19 2.09
N GLU A 94 -5.27 0.28 3.25
CA GLU A 94 -5.56 -0.58 4.40
C GLU A 94 -7.01 -0.42 4.87
N LYS A 95 -7.50 0.81 4.96
CA LYS A 95 -8.89 1.10 5.31
C LYS A 95 -9.87 0.48 4.32
N LEU A 96 -9.61 0.57 3.01
CA LEU A 96 -10.44 -0.05 1.98
C LEU A 96 -10.53 -1.57 2.14
N ASN A 97 -9.40 -2.22 2.44
CA ASN A 97 -9.37 -3.66 2.68
C ASN A 97 -10.14 -4.03 3.96
N ARG A 98 -9.83 -3.39 5.10
CA ARG A 98 -10.37 -3.77 6.41
C ARG A 98 -11.83 -3.38 6.61
N GLU A 99 -12.23 -2.18 6.16
CA GLU A 99 -13.58 -1.65 6.41
C GLU A 99 -14.56 -1.97 5.29
N GLN A 100 -14.09 -2.07 4.03
CA GLN A 100 -14.95 -2.29 2.88
C GLN A 100 -14.82 -3.69 2.28
N GLY A 101 -13.89 -4.51 2.78
CA GLY A 101 -13.69 -5.90 2.33
C GLY A 101 -13.14 -6.02 0.91
N ILE A 102 -12.57 -4.96 0.36
CA ILE A 102 -11.98 -4.96 -0.97
C ILE A 102 -10.65 -5.73 -0.93
N THR A 103 -10.48 -6.69 -1.81
CA THR A 103 -9.18 -7.36 -1.96
C THR A 103 -8.17 -6.38 -2.57
N VAL A 104 -7.00 -6.26 -1.93
CA VAL A 104 -5.91 -5.40 -2.44
C VAL A 104 -4.71 -6.24 -2.80
N VAL A 105 -4.25 -6.10 -4.03
CA VAL A 105 -2.97 -6.64 -4.50
C VAL A 105 -2.01 -5.46 -4.66
N LEU A 106 -0.99 -5.40 -3.81
CA LEU A 106 0.03 -4.36 -3.83
C LEU A 106 1.32 -4.93 -4.42
N ILE A 107 1.77 -4.40 -5.55
CA ILE A 107 3.06 -4.72 -6.15
C ILE A 107 4.04 -3.64 -5.71
N THR A 108 5.08 -4.03 -4.99
CA THR A 108 6.07 -3.10 -4.45
C THR A 108 7.45 -3.77 -4.30
N HIS A 109 8.48 -2.96 -4.34
CA HIS A 109 9.84 -3.34 -3.95
C HIS A 109 10.23 -2.72 -2.59
N HIS A 110 9.30 -2.06 -1.90
CA HIS A 110 9.49 -1.51 -0.56
C HIS A 110 9.01 -2.51 0.51
N MET A 111 9.94 -3.14 1.19
CA MET A 111 9.62 -4.21 2.16
C MET A 111 8.73 -3.73 3.32
N ASN A 112 8.89 -2.47 3.76
CA ASN A 112 8.07 -1.87 4.81
C ASN A 112 6.58 -1.71 4.41
N GLU A 113 6.26 -1.78 3.13
CA GLU A 113 4.86 -1.80 2.66
C GLU A 113 4.26 -3.20 2.75
N ALA A 114 5.08 -4.22 2.55
CA ALA A 114 4.66 -5.62 2.58
C ALA A 114 4.53 -6.19 4.00
N GLU A 115 5.10 -5.53 5.03
CA GLU A 115 5.05 -6.02 6.43
C GLU A 115 3.63 -6.07 7.00
N HIS A 116 2.72 -5.23 6.50
CA HIS A 116 1.32 -5.16 6.93
C HIS A 116 0.35 -6.00 6.10
N ALA A 117 0.85 -6.70 5.07
CA ALA A 117 0.03 -7.54 4.23
C ALA A 117 -0.39 -8.84 4.94
N ASP A 118 -1.54 -9.39 4.58
CA ASP A 118 -1.97 -10.72 5.07
C ASP A 118 -1.14 -11.85 4.46
N ARG A 119 -0.63 -11.64 3.23
CA ARG A 119 0.14 -12.61 2.45
C ARG A 119 1.14 -11.90 1.57
N VAL A 120 2.34 -12.44 1.50
CA VAL A 120 3.43 -11.97 0.63
C VAL A 120 3.75 -13.06 -0.38
N ILE A 121 3.79 -12.67 -1.65
CA ILE A 121 4.22 -13.50 -2.76
C ILE A 121 5.48 -12.87 -3.34
N VAL A 122 6.58 -13.59 -3.31
CA VAL A 122 7.86 -13.15 -3.90
C VAL A 122 8.00 -13.76 -5.28
N MET A 123 8.25 -12.89 -6.26
CA MET A 123 8.46 -13.29 -7.64
C MET A 123 9.91 -12.99 -8.07
N ASN A 124 10.52 -13.92 -8.76
CA ASN A 124 11.82 -13.76 -9.41
C ASN A 124 11.82 -14.46 -10.77
N ASP A 125 12.31 -13.79 -11.82
CA ASP A 125 12.36 -14.29 -13.20
C ASP A 125 11.03 -14.89 -13.70
N GLY A 126 9.89 -14.26 -13.32
CA GLY A 126 8.56 -14.70 -13.72
C GLY A 126 8.00 -15.91 -12.93
N LEU A 127 8.72 -16.39 -11.93
CA LEU A 127 8.33 -17.51 -11.09
C LEU A 127 8.00 -17.04 -9.67
N VAL A 128 7.01 -17.69 -9.03
CA VAL A 128 6.77 -17.55 -7.60
C VAL A 128 7.83 -18.36 -6.87
N VAL A 129 8.69 -17.68 -6.09
CA VAL A 129 9.79 -18.31 -5.34
C VAL A 129 9.49 -18.44 -3.86
N MET A 130 8.64 -17.57 -3.31
CA MET A 130 8.13 -17.67 -1.94
C MET A 130 6.67 -17.24 -1.89
N ASP A 131 5.92 -17.83 -0.96
CA ASP A 131 4.53 -17.54 -0.71
C ASP A 131 4.22 -17.86 0.75
N GLY A 132 3.74 -16.87 1.52
CA GLY A 132 3.47 -17.05 2.94
C GLY A 132 3.10 -15.75 3.63
N LYS A 133 3.00 -15.80 4.95
CA LYS A 133 2.83 -14.58 5.76
C LYS A 133 4.11 -13.75 5.76
N PRO A 134 4.02 -12.41 5.92
CA PRO A 134 5.20 -11.54 5.97
C PRO A 134 6.30 -12.07 6.89
N ARG A 135 5.93 -12.47 8.09
CA ARG A 135 6.86 -13.02 9.11
C ARG A 135 7.62 -14.26 8.62
N GLU A 136 6.93 -15.15 7.92
CA GLU A 136 7.52 -16.39 7.38
C GLU A 136 8.48 -16.10 6.21
N VAL A 137 8.10 -15.14 5.36
CA VAL A 137 8.88 -14.75 4.19
C VAL A 137 10.12 -13.98 4.61
N PHE A 138 9.99 -12.97 5.48
CA PHE A 138 11.10 -12.09 5.84
C PHE A 138 12.15 -12.74 6.75
N THR A 139 11.82 -13.80 7.48
CA THR A 139 12.82 -14.59 8.22
C THR A 139 13.77 -15.37 7.31
N ARG A 140 13.44 -15.53 6.03
CA ARG A 140 14.29 -16.14 5.00
C ARG A 140 15.24 -15.11 4.36
N LYS A 141 15.87 -14.25 5.17
CA LYS A 141 16.70 -13.11 4.76
C LYS A 141 17.69 -13.48 3.67
N LYS A 142 18.49 -14.56 3.87
CA LYS A 142 19.52 -14.97 2.91
C LYS A 142 18.95 -15.30 1.53
N GLU A 143 17.83 -16.01 1.49
CA GLU A 143 17.19 -16.39 0.23
C GLU A 143 16.63 -15.18 -0.53
N LEU A 144 16.14 -14.16 0.21
CA LEU A 144 15.71 -12.88 -0.38
C LEU A 144 16.89 -12.10 -0.92
N GLU A 145 17.99 -12.01 -0.16
CA GLU A 145 19.23 -11.33 -0.57
C GLU A 145 19.86 -12.00 -1.81
N ASP A 146 19.83 -13.33 -1.89
CA ASP A 146 20.36 -14.10 -3.03
C ASP A 146 19.64 -13.78 -4.36
N ILE A 147 18.39 -13.30 -4.30
CA ILE A 147 17.60 -12.85 -5.45
C ILE A 147 17.54 -11.32 -5.59
N GLY A 148 18.35 -10.59 -4.80
CA GLY A 148 18.47 -9.13 -4.89
C GLY A 148 17.39 -8.35 -4.15
N LEU A 149 16.61 -8.99 -3.27
CA LEU A 149 15.61 -8.32 -2.43
C LEU A 149 16.16 -8.07 -1.02
N ALA A 150 15.75 -6.96 -0.43
CA ALA A 150 16.01 -6.66 0.98
C ALA A 150 14.94 -7.32 1.88
N VAL A 151 15.17 -7.26 3.20
CA VAL A 151 14.15 -7.49 4.23
C VAL A 151 13.82 -6.16 4.92
N PRO A 152 12.72 -6.06 5.69
CA PRO A 152 12.47 -4.89 6.53
C PRO A 152 13.67 -4.54 7.43
N ASP A 153 13.88 -3.24 7.67
CA ASP A 153 15.00 -2.75 8.47
C ASP A 153 15.03 -3.35 9.87
N THR A 154 13.86 -3.59 10.47
CA THR A 154 13.67 -4.26 11.77
C THR A 154 14.25 -5.67 11.75
N VAL A 155 13.92 -6.46 10.74
CA VAL A 155 14.43 -7.82 10.55
C VAL A 155 15.94 -7.79 10.32
N SER A 156 16.43 -6.90 9.47
CA SER A 156 17.87 -6.74 9.22
C SER A 156 18.65 -6.43 10.49
N LEU A 157 18.14 -5.51 11.32
CA LEU A 157 18.71 -5.15 12.61
C LEU A 157 18.78 -6.36 13.55
N LEU A 158 17.68 -7.12 13.70
CA LEU A 158 17.62 -8.27 14.59
C LEU A 158 18.59 -9.39 14.16
N PHE A 159 18.74 -9.62 12.85
CA PHE A 159 19.77 -10.54 12.36
C PHE A 159 21.18 -10.08 12.73
N SER A 160 21.49 -8.80 12.56
CA SER A 160 22.80 -8.24 12.92
C SER A 160 23.08 -8.31 14.43
N LEU A 161 22.09 -8.05 15.27
CA LEU A 161 22.20 -8.18 16.73
C LEU A 161 22.42 -9.64 17.16
N ARG A 162 21.75 -10.59 16.54
CA ARG A 162 21.94 -12.02 16.78
C ARG A 162 23.35 -12.49 16.39
N GLU A 163 23.86 -12.03 15.23
CA GLU A 163 25.25 -12.29 14.80
C GLU A 163 26.28 -11.70 15.76
N ALA A 164 25.96 -10.56 16.40
CA ALA A 164 26.78 -9.94 17.44
C ALA A 164 26.68 -10.65 18.81
N GLY A 165 25.91 -11.74 18.92
CA GLY A 165 25.79 -12.57 20.13
C GLY A 165 24.62 -12.18 21.05
N MET A 166 23.72 -11.31 20.64
CA MET A 166 22.54 -10.96 21.42
C MET A 166 21.42 -11.99 21.21
N ASP A 167 20.74 -12.40 22.29
CA ASP A 167 19.62 -13.35 22.19
C ASP A 167 18.32 -12.60 21.85
N VAL A 168 18.09 -12.38 20.55
CA VAL A 168 16.90 -11.72 20.01
C VAL A 168 16.19 -12.61 18.99
N PRO A 169 14.83 -12.59 18.94
CA PRO A 169 14.09 -13.24 17.87
C PRO A 169 14.31 -12.46 16.55
N VAL A 170 14.31 -13.16 15.41
CA VAL A 170 14.49 -12.52 14.08
C VAL A 170 13.18 -12.36 13.31
N ASP A 171 12.06 -12.68 13.93
CA ASP A 171 10.73 -12.69 13.34
C ASP A 171 9.85 -11.49 13.75
N ALA A 172 10.41 -10.53 14.51
CA ALA A 172 9.75 -9.26 14.79
C ALA A 172 9.88 -8.34 13.56
N ILE A 173 8.76 -8.06 12.90
CA ILE A 173 8.74 -7.32 11.64
C ILE A 173 8.36 -5.85 11.82
N THR A 174 7.60 -5.48 12.87
CA THR A 174 7.28 -4.08 13.16
C THR A 174 8.31 -3.42 14.07
N VAL A 175 8.34 -2.09 14.06
CA VAL A 175 9.25 -1.29 14.91
C VAL A 175 9.00 -1.57 16.39
N GLU A 176 7.74 -1.66 16.80
CA GLU A 176 7.33 -1.91 18.18
C GLU A 176 7.79 -3.30 18.66
N GLU A 177 7.53 -4.33 17.84
CA GLU A 177 7.98 -5.69 18.15
C GLU A 177 9.51 -5.78 18.25
N CYS A 178 10.22 -5.11 17.34
CA CYS A 178 11.68 -5.06 17.34
C CYS A 178 12.22 -4.37 18.60
N ALA A 179 11.64 -3.23 18.98
CA ALA A 179 12.02 -2.51 20.20
C ALA A 179 11.79 -3.36 21.45
N ASP A 180 10.62 -4.02 21.55
CA ASP A 180 10.29 -4.92 22.66
C ASP A 180 11.23 -6.13 22.75
N ALA A 181 11.61 -6.70 21.59
CA ALA A 181 12.53 -7.81 21.52
C ALA A 181 13.94 -7.42 22.02
N ILE A 182 14.41 -6.24 21.67
CA ILE A 182 15.71 -5.71 22.11
C ILE A 182 15.67 -5.37 23.61
N ALA A 183 14.60 -4.69 24.09
CA ALA A 183 14.49 -4.26 25.47
C ALA A 183 14.57 -5.41 26.49
N LYS A 184 14.10 -6.61 26.13
CA LYS A 184 14.17 -7.81 26.96
C LYS A 184 15.60 -8.26 27.29
N ASN A 185 16.59 -7.85 26.51
CA ASN A 185 18.00 -8.18 26.78
C ASN A 185 18.67 -7.27 27.82
N PHE A 186 17.95 -6.21 28.27
CA PHE A 186 18.47 -5.25 29.25
C PHE A 186 17.70 -5.30 30.59
N THR A 187 16.75 -6.20 30.73
CA THR A 187 15.99 -6.47 31.96
C THR A 187 16.42 -7.78 32.60
#